data_0df34cb5442d0e24145cac31b9751ba5
#
_entry.id   0df34cb5442d0e24145cac31b9751ba5
#
_cell.length_a   1.000
_cell.length_b   1.000
_cell.length_c   1.000
_cell.angle_alpha   90.00
_cell.angle_beta   90.00
_cell.angle_gamma   90.00
#
_symmetry.space_group_name_H-M   'P 1'
#
loop_
_entity.id
_entity.type
_entity.pdbx_description
1 polymer ?
#
loop_
_entity_poly.entity_id
_entity_poly.type
_entity_poly.pdbx_seq_one_letter_code
_entity_poly.pdbx_strand_id
1 'polypeptide(L)'
;MNAKVLDLPLPPALPGLGDWEQRVRLMVRPRRYEHVRRVAQLAYQIALSNGLSFSEANAAYTAGILHDIARDLPDSELLRLAPAECDIDLRHPLALHGRAGRTLLEHWGYHDQQVLEAIEDHTTGPRAGHQISACVYIADVSEPGRGVNDDIRELALSDLSSALNRAIVSKVTYLQGRDLPVHPRTLKRFEALPKPPASLILTPLPHAEE
;
A
#
# COMPACT_ATOMS: atom_id res chain seq x y z
N MET A 1 -21.19 1.84 -15.14
CA MET A 1 -20.30 1.75 -16.32
C MET A 1 -19.11 0.91 -15.91
N ASN A 2 -18.90 -0.24 -16.55
CA ASN A 2 -17.75 -1.09 -16.22
C ASN A 2 -16.46 -0.33 -16.52
N ALA A 3 -15.69 0.00 -15.47
CA ALA A 3 -14.34 0.50 -15.60
C ALA A 3 -13.58 -0.53 -16.45
N LYS A 4 -13.14 -0.14 -17.64
CA LYS A 4 -12.19 -0.91 -18.43
C LYS A 4 -10.98 -1.14 -17.52
N VAL A 5 -10.83 -2.36 -17.00
CA VAL A 5 -9.53 -2.85 -16.57
C VAL A 5 -8.65 -2.66 -17.79
N LEU A 6 -7.72 -1.71 -17.71
CA LEU A 6 -6.81 -1.45 -18.81
C LEU A 6 -6.09 -2.77 -19.09
N ASP A 7 -6.16 -3.21 -20.35
CA ASP A 7 -5.41 -4.35 -20.89
C ASP A 7 -3.90 -4.02 -20.95
N LEU A 8 -3.35 -3.56 -19.81
CA LEU A 8 -1.92 -3.36 -19.70
C LEU A 8 -1.26 -4.72 -19.49
N PRO A 9 -0.18 -5.00 -20.19
CA PRO A 9 0.52 -6.27 -20.06
C PRO A 9 0.92 -6.51 -18.61
N LEU A 10 0.73 -7.74 -18.15
CA LEU A 10 1.31 -8.22 -16.89
C LEU A 10 2.84 -8.18 -17.03
N PRO A 11 3.57 -7.94 -15.93
CA PRO A 11 5.02 -8.00 -15.96
C PRO A 11 5.46 -9.38 -16.47
N PRO A 12 6.57 -9.45 -17.24
CA PRO A 12 7.18 -10.72 -17.57
C PRO A 12 7.56 -11.46 -16.29
N ALA A 13 7.65 -12.78 -16.35
CA ALA A 13 8.09 -13.57 -15.21
C ALA A 13 9.42 -13.01 -14.67
N LEU A 14 9.39 -12.48 -13.44
CA LEU A 14 10.56 -11.88 -12.82
C LEU A 14 11.44 -12.98 -12.21
N PRO A 15 12.72 -13.08 -12.57
CA PRO A 15 13.61 -14.08 -12.01
C PRO A 15 13.64 -14.03 -10.48
N GLY A 16 13.49 -15.18 -9.83
CA GLY A 16 13.51 -15.31 -8.37
C GLY A 16 12.25 -14.87 -7.63
N LEU A 17 11.31 -14.18 -8.29
CA LEU A 17 10.08 -13.73 -7.62
C LEU A 17 9.17 -14.89 -7.24
N GLY A 18 9.15 -15.98 -8.03
CA GLY A 18 8.28 -17.14 -7.75
C GLY A 18 8.51 -17.77 -6.38
N ASP A 19 9.74 -17.83 -5.90
CA ASP A 19 10.07 -18.35 -4.57
C ASP A 19 9.53 -17.42 -3.47
N TRP A 20 9.63 -16.11 -3.67
CA TRP A 20 9.11 -15.12 -2.75
C TRP A 20 7.57 -15.10 -2.73
N GLU A 21 6.95 -15.19 -3.89
CA GLU A 21 5.49 -15.30 -4.02
C GLU A 21 4.95 -16.55 -3.32
N GLN A 22 5.65 -17.69 -3.43
CA GLN A 22 5.30 -18.91 -2.72
C GLN A 22 5.40 -18.74 -1.20
N ARG A 23 6.42 -18.03 -0.70
CA ARG A 23 6.53 -17.70 0.75
C ARG A 23 5.34 -16.86 1.19
N VAL A 24 4.97 -15.80 0.45
CA VAL A 24 3.77 -15.00 0.77
C VAL A 24 2.54 -15.88 0.84
N ARG A 25 2.34 -16.76 -0.14
CA ARG A 25 1.19 -17.68 -0.19
C ARG A 25 1.08 -18.58 1.03
N LEU A 26 2.22 -18.97 1.63
CA LEU A 26 2.27 -19.79 2.85
C LEU A 26 2.05 -18.96 4.13
N MET A 27 2.36 -17.65 4.10
CA MET A 27 2.31 -16.77 5.25
C MET A 27 0.96 -16.10 5.45
N VAL A 28 0.16 -15.96 4.39
CA VAL A 28 -1.12 -15.25 4.44
C VAL A 28 -2.30 -16.16 4.09
N ARG A 29 -3.49 -15.81 4.59
CA ARG A 29 -4.72 -16.53 4.26
C ARG A 29 -5.03 -16.45 2.76
N PRO A 30 -5.70 -17.46 2.15
CA PRO A 30 -5.97 -17.49 0.70
C PRO A 30 -6.65 -16.23 0.16
N ARG A 31 -7.67 -15.68 0.85
CA ARG A 31 -8.33 -14.44 0.46
C ARG A 31 -7.36 -13.25 0.46
N ARG A 32 -6.42 -13.21 1.40
CA ARG A 32 -5.38 -12.16 1.46
C ARG A 32 -4.39 -12.31 0.31
N TYR A 33 -4.04 -13.52 -0.06
CA TYR A 33 -3.17 -13.76 -1.22
C TYR A 33 -3.80 -13.24 -2.54
N GLU A 34 -5.11 -13.43 -2.74
CA GLU A 34 -5.79 -12.86 -3.90
C GLU A 34 -5.77 -11.32 -3.92
N HIS A 35 -5.94 -10.69 -2.75
CA HIS A 35 -5.76 -9.24 -2.59
C HIS A 35 -4.34 -8.81 -2.97
N VAL A 36 -3.32 -9.45 -2.42
CA VAL A 36 -1.90 -9.18 -2.70
C VAL A 36 -1.62 -9.20 -4.21
N ARG A 37 -2.13 -10.19 -4.93
CA ARG A 37 -1.97 -10.27 -6.39
C ARG A 37 -2.61 -9.09 -7.13
N ARG A 38 -3.81 -8.69 -6.73
CA ARG A 38 -4.48 -7.51 -7.34
C ARG A 38 -3.74 -6.22 -7.03
N VAL A 39 -3.22 -6.07 -5.80
CA VAL A 39 -2.36 -4.92 -5.44
C VAL A 39 -1.13 -4.87 -6.33
N ALA A 40 -0.43 -5.98 -6.51
CA ALA A 40 0.76 -6.04 -7.34
C ALA A 40 0.48 -5.64 -8.80
N GLN A 41 -0.58 -6.18 -9.38
CA GLN A 41 -0.99 -5.84 -10.75
C GLN A 41 -1.32 -4.36 -10.90
N LEU A 42 -2.09 -3.80 -9.96
CA LEU A 42 -2.47 -2.40 -9.99
C LEU A 42 -1.26 -1.48 -9.76
N ALA A 43 -0.38 -1.80 -8.82
CA ALA A 43 0.83 -1.01 -8.55
C ALA A 43 1.74 -0.95 -9.81
N TYR A 44 1.90 -2.06 -10.52
CA TYR A 44 2.61 -2.11 -11.78
C TYR A 44 1.98 -1.20 -12.86
N GLN A 45 0.65 -1.29 -13.01
CA GLN A 45 -0.10 -0.48 -13.97
C GLN A 45 0.02 1.02 -13.66
N ILE A 46 -0.14 1.40 -12.38
CA ILE A 46 0.02 2.79 -11.93
C ILE A 46 1.43 3.30 -12.25
N ALA A 47 2.46 2.51 -11.97
CA ALA A 47 3.84 2.88 -12.24
C ALA A 47 4.07 3.17 -13.73
N LEU A 48 3.68 2.26 -14.62
CA LEU A 48 3.83 2.45 -16.06
C LEU A 48 3.03 3.63 -16.60
N SER A 49 1.79 3.80 -16.14
CA SER A 49 0.90 4.89 -16.59
C SER A 49 1.42 6.27 -16.20
N ASN A 50 2.26 6.35 -15.15
CA ASN A 50 2.90 7.59 -14.70
C ASN A 50 4.35 7.73 -15.18
N GLY A 51 4.77 6.93 -16.17
CA GLY A 51 6.07 7.08 -16.83
C GLY A 51 7.26 6.56 -16.05
N LEU A 52 7.06 5.73 -15.01
CA LEU A 52 8.15 5.04 -14.36
C LEU A 52 8.76 4.01 -15.33
N SER A 53 10.06 3.76 -15.18
CA SER A 53 10.76 2.76 -15.98
C SER A 53 10.20 1.34 -15.72
N PHE A 54 10.45 0.42 -16.66
CA PHE A 54 10.10 -0.99 -16.46
C PHE A 54 10.73 -1.59 -15.20
N SER A 55 11.93 -1.17 -14.82
CA SER A 55 12.59 -1.61 -13.58
C SER A 55 11.82 -1.15 -12.36
N GLU A 56 11.39 0.11 -12.31
CA GLU A 56 10.60 0.66 -11.20
C GLU A 56 9.20 0.06 -11.15
N ALA A 57 8.58 -0.18 -12.31
CA ALA A 57 7.29 -0.86 -12.37
C ALA A 57 7.39 -2.32 -11.85
N ASN A 58 8.47 -3.03 -12.19
CA ASN A 58 8.74 -4.36 -11.66
C ASN A 58 8.99 -4.33 -10.15
N ALA A 59 9.68 -3.31 -9.64
CA ALA A 59 9.86 -3.10 -8.21
C ALA A 59 8.51 -2.82 -7.50
N ALA A 60 7.62 -2.03 -8.11
CA ALA A 60 6.27 -1.78 -7.61
C ALA A 60 5.42 -3.07 -7.59
N TYR A 61 5.52 -3.90 -8.64
CA TYR A 61 4.87 -5.21 -8.67
C TYR A 61 5.38 -6.12 -7.55
N THR A 62 6.70 -6.23 -7.42
CA THR A 62 7.34 -7.07 -6.41
C THR A 62 6.97 -6.61 -5.00
N ALA A 63 7.01 -5.30 -4.74
CA ALA A 63 6.58 -4.74 -3.47
C ALA A 63 5.09 -5.03 -3.21
N GLY A 64 4.24 -4.94 -4.23
CA GLY A 64 2.82 -5.32 -4.16
C GLY A 64 2.61 -6.80 -3.79
N ILE A 65 3.44 -7.73 -4.31
CA ILE A 65 3.42 -9.15 -3.91
C ILE A 65 3.84 -9.34 -2.45
N LEU A 66 4.80 -8.55 -1.97
CA LEU A 66 5.44 -8.77 -0.67
C LEU A 66 4.84 -7.93 0.47
N HIS A 67 4.04 -6.89 0.18
CA HIS A 67 3.66 -5.87 1.16
C HIS A 67 3.00 -6.43 2.43
N ASP A 68 2.16 -7.44 2.28
CA ASP A 68 1.35 -8.02 3.36
C ASP A 68 1.96 -9.31 3.95
N ILE A 69 3.23 -9.64 3.66
CA ILE A 69 3.86 -10.90 4.08
C ILE A 69 3.80 -11.14 5.60
N ALA A 70 3.80 -10.09 6.40
CA ALA A 70 3.69 -10.15 7.86
C ALA A 70 2.27 -9.88 8.39
N ARG A 71 1.28 -9.69 7.50
CA ARG A 71 -0.07 -9.22 7.88
C ARG A 71 -0.83 -10.15 8.81
N ASP A 72 -0.63 -11.45 8.65
CA ASP A 72 -1.32 -12.49 9.44
C ASP A 72 -0.45 -13.04 10.58
N LEU A 73 0.69 -12.39 10.92
CA LEU A 73 1.50 -12.72 12.08
C LEU A 73 0.80 -12.33 13.40
N PRO A 74 1.03 -13.06 14.50
CA PRO A 74 0.57 -12.67 15.83
C PRO A 74 1.14 -11.31 16.26
N ASP A 75 0.41 -10.58 17.09
CA ASP A 75 0.81 -9.28 17.62
C ASP A 75 2.19 -9.30 18.29
N SER A 76 2.52 -10.35 19.03
CA SER A 76 3.83 -10.53 19.66
C SER A 76 4.96 -10.60 18.64
N GLU A 77 4.75 -11.24 17.49
CA GLU A 77 5.73 -11.33 16.43
C GLU A 77 5.86 -9.99 15.67
N LEU A 78 4.76 -9.30 15.43
CA LEU A 78 4.78 -7.96 14.85
C LEU A 78 5.61 -7.00 15.71
N LEU A 79 5.39 -6.98 17.03
CA LEU A 79 6.15 -6.15 17.98
C LEU A 79 7.62 -6.58 18.10
N ARG A 80 7.92 -7.86 17.96
CA ARG A 80 9.30 -8.37 17.96
C ARG A 80 10.08 -7.93 16.71
N LEU A 81 9.43 -8.00 15.55
CA LEU A 81 10.03 -7.63 14.25
C LEU A 81 10.09 -6.12 14.03
N ALA A 82 9.12 -5.40 14.58
CA ALA A 82 9.01 -3.94 14.47
C ALA A 82 8.70 -3.34 15.85
N PRO A 83 9.70 -2.98 16.64
CA PRO A 83 9.49 -2.34 17.94
C PRO A 83 8.60 -1.11 17.83
N ALA A 84 7.69 -0.94 18.82
CA ALA A 84 6.75 0.17 18.84
C ALA A 84 7.47 1.53 18.88
N GLU A 85 7.00 2.48 18.09
CA GLU A 85 7.50 3.86 18.07
C GLU A 85 6.55 4.82 18.79
N CYS A 86 5.30 4.40 19.00
CA CYS A 86 4.28 5.19 19.68
C CYS A 86 3.22 4.28 20.34
N ASP A 87 2.35 4.89 21.16
CA ASP A 87 1.28 4.17 21.86
C ASP A 87 0.29 3.46 20.92
N ILE A 88 0.14 3.96 19.70
CA ILE A 88 -0.75 3.31 18.72
C ILE A 88 -0.20 1.95 18.32
N ASP A 89 1.10 1.84 18.14
CA ASP A 89 1.76 0.57 17.80
C ASP A 89 1.55 -0.50 18.87
N LEU A 90 1.53 -0.09 20.16
CA LEU A 90 1.29 -1.00 21.27
C LEU A 90 -0.17 -1.44 21.36
N ARG A 91 -1.11 -0.52 21.08
CA ARG A 91 -2.54 -0.80 21.15
C ARG A 91 -3.11 -1.47 19.90
N HIS A 92 -2.45 -1.24 18.75
CA HIS A 92 -2.84 -1.75 17.45
C HIS A 92 -1.63 -2.31 16.69
N PRO A 93 -1.01 -3.42 17.16
CA PRO A 93 0.23 -3.98 16.59
C PRO A 93 0.11 -4.30 15.11
N LEU A 94 -1.10 -4.54 14.64
CA LEU A 94 -1.35 -4.77 13.23
C LEU A 94 -0.89 -3.61 12.32
N ALA A 95 -0.82 -2.37 12.82
CA ALA A 95 -0.27 -1.24 12.06
C ALA A 95 1.22 -1.42 11.72
N LEU A 96 1.91 -2.32 12.43
CA LEU A 96 3.34 -2.61 12.27
C LEU A 96 3.66 -3.57 11.12
N HIS A 97 2.64 -4.22 10.48
CA HIS A 97 2.94 -5.31 9.54
C HIS A 97 3.81 -4.89 8.35
N GLY A 98 3.78 -3.63 7.91
CA GLY A 98 4.70 -3.11 6.89
C GLY A 98 6.15 -3.10 7.37
N ARG A 99 6.42 -2.55 8.55
CA ARG A 99 7.75 -2.54 9.18
C ARG A 99 8.23 -3.94 9.51
N ALA A 100 7.35 -4.77 10.08
CA ALA A 100 7.65 -6.17 10.39
C ALA A 100 7.94 -6.98 9.12
N GLY A 101 7.19 -6.74 8.04
CA GLY A 101 7.41 -7.37 6.73
C GLY A 101 8.77 -7.02 6.15
N ARG A 102 9.18 -5.75 6.21
CA ARG A 102 10.53 -5.33 5.83
C ARG A 102 11.59 -6.10 6.61
N THR A 103 11.54 -6.07 7.94
CA THR A 103 12.52 -6.76 8.80
C THR A 103 12.57 -8.26 8.52
N LEU A 104 11.40 -8.90 8.32
CA LEU A 104 11.31 -10.32 8.01
C LEU A 104 12.01 -10.66 6.68
N LEU A 105 11.76 -9.86 5.65
CA LEU A 105 12.37 -10.05 4.33
C LEU A 105 13.89 -9.84 4.35
N GLU A 106 14.37 -8.81 5.05
CA GLU A 106 15.81 -8.58 5.26
C GLU A 106 16.49 -9.78 5.96
N HIS A 107 15.86 -10.34 6.99
CA HIS A 107 16.35 -11.56 7.66
C HIS A 107 16.38 -12.79 6.74
N TRP A 108 15.50 -12.83 5.75
CA TRP A 108 15.46 -13.92 4.76
C TRP A 108 16.37 -13.69 3.55
N GLY A 109 17.13 -12.58 3.55
CA GLY A 109 18.11 -12.28 2.50
C GLY A 109 17.52 -11.52 1.31
N TYR A 110 16.40 -10.81 1.48
CA TYR A 110 15.90 -9.88 0.47
C TYR A 110 16.58 -8.51 0.62
N HIS A 111 17.11 -7.92 -0.48
CA HIS A 111 17.99 -6.74 -0.37
C HIS A 111 17.61 -5.55 -1.26
N ASP A 112 16.56 -5.64 -2.11
CA ASP A 112 16.13 -4.51 -2.91
C ASP A 112 15.53 -3.43 -2.01
N GLN A 113 16.27 -2.31 -1.83
CA GLN A 113 15.89 -1.25 -0.91
C GLN A 113 14.60 -0.52 -1.34
N GLN A 114 14.37 -0.33 -2.64
CA GLN A 114 13.17 0.34 -3.12
C GLN A 114 11.91 -0.48 -2.82
N VAL A 115 12.01 -1.80 -2.98
CA VAL A 115 10.94 -2.73 -2.62
C VAL A 115 10.71 -2.75 -1.10
N LEU A 116 11.79 -2.86 -0.31
CA LEU A 116 11.72 -2.89 1.15
C LEU A 116 11.12 -1.59 1.73
N GLU A 117 11.47 -0.44 1.17
CA GLU A 117 10.90 0.85 1.56
C GLU A 117 9.40 0.93 1.22
N ALA A 118 8.99 0.44 0.06
CA ALA A 118 7.58 0.41 -0.31
C ALA A 118 6.76 -0.50 0.61
N ILE A 119 7.32 -1.64 1.03
CA ILE A 119 6.70 -2.53 2.00
C ILE A 119 6.57 -1.86 3.37
N GLU A 120 7.63 -1.19 3.86
CA GLU A 120 7.57 -0.46 5.12
C GLU A 120 6.51 0.65 5.12
N ASP A 121 6.46 1.40 4.02
CA ASP A 121 5.66 2.62 3.91
C ASP A 121 4.16 2.37 3.71
N HIS A 122 3.74 1.18 3.20
CA HIS A 122 2.36 0.97 2.77
C HIS A 122 1.32 1.10 3.90
N THR A 123 1.70 0.87 5.16
CA THR A 123 0.78 1.00 6.30
C THR A 123 0.56 2.44 6.73
N THR A 124 1.57 3.29 6.66
CA THR A 124 1.54 4.66 7.21
C THR A 124 1.64 5.76 6.16
N GLY A 125 1.85 5.41 4.92
CA GLY A 125 2.01 6.32 3.78
C GLY A 125 3.46 6.52 3.36
N PRO A 126 3.70 6.72 2.06
CA PRO A 126 5.03 6.81 1.47
C PRO A 126 5.79 8.06 1.92
N ARG A 127 7.11 7.97 1.93
CA ARG A 127 8.00 9.12 2.09
C ARG A 127 7.93 10.01 0.85
N ALA A 128 8.24 11.30 1.04
CA ALA A 128 8.24 12.24 -0.08
C ALA A 128 9.21 11.79 -1.18
N GLY A 129 8.76 11.80 -2.43
CA GLY A 129 9.57 11.40 -3.60
C GLY A 129 9.67 9.89 -3.85
N HIS A 130 9.16 9.02 -2.98
CA HIS A 130 9.20 7.57 -3.16
C HIS A 130 8.03 7.09 -4.03
N GLN A 131 8.19 7.15 -5.36
CA GLN A 131 7.11 6.86 -6.31
C GLN A 131 6.66 5.40 -6.27
N ILE A 132 7.57 4.44 -6.08
CA ILE A 132 7.25 3.02 -5.95
C ILE A 132 6.37 2.79 -4.72
N SER A 133 6.74 3.37 -3.57
CA SER A 133 5.92 3.33 -2.35
C SER A 133 4.52 3.93 -2.58
N ALA A 134 4.45 5.03 -3.35
CA ALA A 134 3.16 5.65 -3.69
C ALA A 134 2.28 4.73 -4.53
N CYS A 135 2.84 4.06 -5.55
CA CYS A 135 2.11 3.10 -6.37
C CYS A 135 1.53 1.96 -5.52
N VAL A 136 2.32 1.38 -4.62
CA VAL A 136 1.87 0.29 -3.74
C VAL A 136 0.82 0.77 -2.75
N TYR A 137 1.01 1.92 -2.10
CA TYR A 137 0.07 2.49 -1.16
C TYR A 137 -1.30 2.75 -1.79
N ILE A 138 -1.33 3.36 -2.98
CA ILE A 138 -2.57 3.64 -3.71
C ILE A 138 -3.22 2.33 -4.15
N ALA A 139 -2.43 1.39 -4.68
CA ALA A 139 -2.95 0.11 -5.12
C ALA A 139 -3.58 -0.70 -3.97
N ASP A 140 -2.96 -0.68 -2.78
CA ASP A 140 -3.50 -1.37 -1.61
C ASP A 140 -4.87 -0.82 -1.20
N VAL A 141 -5.05 0.49 -1.19
CA VAL A 141 -6.33 1.09 -0.76
C VAL A 141 -7.41 1.08 -1.85
N SER A 142 -7.07 0.82 -3.12
CA SER A 142 -7.99 0.99 -4.26
C SER A 142 -8.06 -0.19 -5.24
N GLU A 143 -7.44 -1.34 -4.95
CA GLU A 143 -7.53 -2.51 -5.83
C GLU A 143 -9.01 -2.94 -6.02
N PRO A 144 -9.38 -3.46 -7.20
CA PRO A 144 -10.80 -3.66 -7.55
C PRO A 144 -11.59 -4.55 -6.58
N GLY A 145 -10.93 -5.49 -5.91
CA GLY A 145 -11.58 -6.41 -4.98
C GLY A 145 -12.00 -5.78 -3.65
N ARG A 146 -11.56 -4.54 -3.37
CA ARG A 146 -12.01 -3.79 -2.18
C ARG A 146 -13.42 -3.21 -2.35
N GLY A 147 -13.88 -2.97 -3.59
CA GLY A 147 -15.18 -2.38 -3.87
C GLY A 147 -15.33 -0.91 -3.47
N VAL A 148 -14.23 -0.23 -3.14
CA VAL A 148 -14.18 1.19 -2.73
C VAL A 148 -13.01 1.89 -3.41
N ASN A 149 -13.01 3.24 -3.39
CA ASN A 149 -11.92 4.08 -3.91
C ASN A 149 -11.67 3.91 -5.43
N ASP A 150 -12.70 3.64 -6.21
CA ASP A 150 -12.61 3.53 -7.67
C ASP A 150 -12.11 4.83 -8.30
N ASP A 151 -12.53 5.97 -7.75
CA ASP A 151 -12.09 7.30 -8.16
C ASP A 151 -10.59 7.54 -7.89
N ILE A 152 -10.06 7.02 -6.78
CA ILE A 152 -8.62 7.06 -6.47
C ILE A 152 -7.85 6.20 -7.47
N ARG A 153 -8.36 5.00 -7.80
CA ARG A 153 -7.75 4.10 -8.77
C ARG A 153 -7.71 4.72 -10.16
N GLU A 154 -8.82 5.31 -10.62
CA GLU A 154 -8.90 5.97 -11.93
C GLU A 154 -7.93 7.16 -12.01
N LEU A 155 -7.89 8.00 -10.97
CA LEU A 155 -6.97 9.13 -10.89
C LEU A 155 -5.51 8.68 -10.91
N ALA A 156 -5.19 7.57 -10.24
CA ALA A 156 -3.83 7.05 -10.15
C ALA A 156 -3.22 6.65 -11.50
N LEU A 157 -4.04 6.35 -12.49
CA LEU A 157 -3.57 6.01 -13.84
C LEU A 157 -3.15 7.22 -14.67
N SER A 158 -3.38 8.44 -14.19
CA SER A 158 -3.03 9.67 -14.91
C SER A 158 -2.29 10.71 -14.07
N ASP A 159 -2.45 10.68 -12.75
CA ASP A 159 -1.83 11.63 -11.80
C ASP A 159 -1.56 10.95 -10.46
N LEU A 160 -0.37 10.37 -10.35
CA LEU A 160 0.11 9.67 -9.16
C LEU A 160 0.09 10.56 -7.90
N SER A 161 0.47 11.84 -8.06
CA SER A 161 0.57 12.77 -6.94
C SER A 161 -0.80 13.13 -6.37
N SER A 162 -1.76 13.47 -7.23
CA SER A 162 -3.13 13.78 -6.81
C SER A 162 -3.83 12.56 -6.22
N ALA A 163 -3.63 11.36 -6.81
CA ALA A 163 -4.18 10.12 -6.28
C ALA A 163 -3.62 9.79 -4.90
N LEU A 164 -2.30 9.97 -4.68
CA LEU A 164 -1.67 9.77 -3.37
C LEU A 164 -2.27 10.72 -2.32
N ASN A 165 -2.37 12.01 -2.66
CA ASN A 165 -2.96 13.01 -1.76
C ASN A 165 -4.38 12.62 -1.36
N ARG A 166 -5.20 12.20 -2.34
CA ARG A 166 -6.57 11.76 -2.11
C ARG A 166 -6.64 10.49 -1.26
N ALA A 167 -5.75 9.51 -1.48
CA ALA A 167 -5.68 8.28 -0.70
C ALA A 167 -5.33 8.56 0.78
N ILE A 168 -4.37 9.48 1.03
CA ILE A 168 -4.01 9.89 2.39
C ILE A 168 -5.19 10.60 3.08
N VAL A 169 -5.85 11.54 2.39
CA VAL A 169 -7.02 12.25 2.91
C VAL A 169 -8.14 11.25 3.23
N SER A 170 -8.47 10.34 2.31
CA SER A 170 -9.49 9.30 2.50
C SER A 170 -9.22 8.47 3.76
N LYS A 171 -7.98 7.99 3.93
CA LYS A 171 -7.58 7.20 5.10
C LYS A 171 -7.73 7.96 6.41
N VAL A 172 -7.24 9.22 6.47
CA VAL A 172 -7.33 10.02 7.70
C VAL A 172 -8.79 10.34 8.03
N THR A 173 -9.58 10.75 7.04
CA THR A 173 -11.02 11.04 7.22
C THR A 173 -11.78 9.79 7.70
N TYR A 174 -11.49 8.61 7.11
CA TYR A 174 -12.10 7.35 7.54
C TYR A 174 -11.80 7.02 9.00
N LEU A 175 -10.53 7.12 9.42
CA LEU A 175 -10.13 6.82 10.79
C LEU A 175 -10.76 7.81 11.78
N GLN A 176 -10.70 9.12 11.48
CA GLN A 176 -11.29 10.16 12.32
C GLN A 176 -12.82 10.03 12.43
N GLY A 177 -13.50 9.70 11.33
CA GLY A 177 -14.95 9.50 11.33
C GLY A 177 -15.42 8.29 12.14
N ARG A 178 -14.50 7.40 12.54
CA ARG A 178 -14.75 6.24 13.42
C ARG A 178 -14.12 6.37 14.81
N ASP A 179 -13.66 7.54 15.17
CA ASP A 179 -12.93 7.78 16.42
C ASP A 179 -11.71 6.87 16.61
N LEU A 180 -11.12 6.43 15.49
CA LEU A 180 -9.91 5.60 15.49
C LEU A 180 -8.65 6.49 15.48
N PRO A 181 -7.60 6.10 16.21
CA PRO A 181 -6.38 6.88 16.23
C PRO A 181 -5.66 6.84 14.88
N VAL A 182 -5.13 7.98 14.46
CA VAL A 182 -4.31 8.10 13.25
C VAL A 182 -2.85 8.04 13.64
N HIS A 183 -2.09 7.11 13.05
CA HIS A 183 -0.68 6.94 13.35
C HIS A 183 0.11 8.23 13.07
N PRO A 184 1.09 8.65 13.94
CA PRO A 184 1.84 9.91 13.78
C PRO A 184 2.53 10.06 12.42
N ARG A 185 3.06 8.97 11.86
CA ARG A 185 3.64 8.98 10.51
C ARG A 185 2.61 9.35 9.45
N THR A 186 1.36 8.83 9.55
CA THR A 186 0.27 9.17 8.64
C THR A 186 -0.18 10.62 8.80
N LEU A 187 -0.31 11.12 10.05
CA LEU A 187 -0.61 12.52 10.31
C LEU A 187 0.43 13.46 9.71
N LYS A 188 1.71 13.17 9.89
CA LYS A 188 2.80 13.94 9.29
C LYS A 188 2.69 14.02 7.76
N ARG A 189 2.27 12.92 7.10
CA ARG A 189 2.02 12.92 5.65
C ARG A 189 0.83 13.79 5.28
N PHE A 190 -0.27 13.65 6.03
CA PHE A 190 -1.48 14.43 5.84
C PHE A 190 -1.25 15.94 6.03
N GLU A 191 -0.53 16.34 7.05
CA GLU A 191 -0.19 17.74 7.33
C GLU A 191 0.72 18.39 6.27
N ALA A 192 1.54 17.54 5.61
CA ALA A 192 2.43 17.98 4.53
C ALA A 192 1.72 18.08 3.16
N LEU A 193 0.45 17.68 3.06
CA LEU A 193 -0.29 17.80 1.80
C LEU A 193 -0.54 19.27 1.44
N PRO A 194 -0.58 19.61 0.14
CA PRO A 194 -1.07 20.90 -0.32
C PRO A 194 -2.47 21.14 0.25
N LYS A 195 -2.68 22.26 0.93
CA LYS A 195 -4.02 22.59 1.43
C LYS A 195 -4.98 22.65 0.24
N PRO A 196 -6.09 21.89 0.23
CA PRO A 196 -7.05 21.97 -0.85
C PRO A 196 -7.58 23.39 -0.92
N PRO A 197 -7.84 23.93 -2.13
CA PRO A 197 -8.56 25.19 -2.25
C PRO A 197 -9.88 25.08 -1.48
N ALA A 198 -10.27 26.13 -0.77
CA ALA A 198 -11.42 26.16 0.15
C ALA A 198 -12.77 25.70 -0.47
N SER A 199 -12.85 25.56 -1.79
CA SER A 199 -14.01 25.08 -2.54
C SER A 199 -14.16 23.55 -2.65
N LEU A 200 -13.19 22.76 -2.17
CA LEU A 200 -13.23 21.29 -2.19
C LEU A 200 -13.35 20.70 -0.78
N ILE A 201 -14.41 21.07 -0.06
CA ILE A 201 -14.83 20.31 1.13
C ILE A 201 -15.50 19.03 0.59
N LEU A 202 -14.76 17.94 0.59
CA LEU A 202 -15.22 16.66 0.09
C LEU A 202 -16.31 16.08 1.00
N THR A 203 -17.42 15.69 0.40
CA THR A 203 -18.44 14.87 1.04
C THR A 203 -17.80 13.53 1.44
N PRO A 204 -18.06 13.00 2.66
CA PRO A 204 -17.55 11.70 3.06
C PRO A 204 -18.00 10.62 2.08
N LEU A 205 -17.06 9.80 1.60
CA LEU A 205 -17.35 8.65 0.73
C LEU A 205 -18.11 7.56 1.50
N PRO A 206 -19.07 6.86 0.88
CA PRO A 206 -19.75 5.73 1.50
C PRO A 206 -18.73 4.60 1.77
N HIS A 207 -18.79 4.07 2.99
CA HIS A 207 -17.91 3.00 3.45
C HIS A 207 -18.54 1.64 3.13
N ALA A 208 -17.74 0.73 2.54
CA ALA A 208 -18.11 -0.68 2.48
C ALA A 208 -17.94 -1.28 3.88
N GLU A 209 -18.99 -1.95 4.36
CA GLU A 209 -18.94 -2.77 5.58
C GLU A 209 -18.00 -3.96 5.35
N GLU A 210 -17.14 -4.24 6.34
CA GLU A 210 -16.22 -5.39 6.34
C GLU A 210 -16.95 -6.72 6.50
#